data_0c11a52d1ab0e5d93e46fb4da393dc06
#
_entry.id   0c11a52d1ab0e5d93e46fb4da393dc06
#
_cell.length_a   1.000
_cell.length_b   1.000
_cell.length_c   1.000
_cell.angle_alpha   90.00
_cell.angle_beta   90.00
_cell.angle_gamma   90.00
#
_symmetry.space_group_name_H-M   'P 1'
#
loop_
_entity.id
_entity.type
_entity.pdbx_description
1 polymer ?
#
loop_
_entity_poly.entity_id
_entity_poly.type
_entity_poly.pdbx_seq_one_letter_code
_entity_poly.pdbx_strand_id
1 'polypeptide(L)'
;MTYRVIKNKNFQFTVSDGQNTFECMSRNKNKKDAVLCGDFAELTLTEHGYVISSIKGRKNSLIRPAIANVDKVIIVISHSPSPNYALIDKLIINCFKQGMEVVLCVNKCDEALPDISCYKDAVDDVVFVSAKYGDVKELVDTIEGLCCFAGQSAVGKTSLINAITGRNEKVGDLSRIERGKNTTTTSEIFRVGNGYVADTPGFSLLDVFDIKAEELKNYYRDFKLRECYFGNCTHVGEPDCGVKDAVERGEIDKGRYLRYIDIYTKLKNQQNKNFRGK
;
A
#
# COMPACT_ATOMS: atom_id res chain seq x y z
N MET A 1 6.33 27.36 8.09
CA MET A 1 5.01 26.69 7.97
C MET A 1 5.19 25.54 7.00
N THR A 2 4.57 24.38 7.27
CA THR A 2 4.77 23.18 6.45
C THR A 2 3.48 22.87 5.70
N TYR A 3 3.59 22.60 4.41
CA TYR A 3 2.48 22.31 3.51
C TYR A 3 2.58 20.90 2.98
N ARG A 4 1.48 20.18 2.81
CA ARG A 4 1.46 18.88 2.15
C ARG A 4 1.24 19.07 0.64
N VAL A 5 2.06 18.45 -0.19
CA VAL A 5 1.85 18.40 -1.64
C VAL A 5 0.66 17.46 -1.91
N ILE A 6 -0.44 18.01 -2.44
CA ILE A 6 -1.68 17.26 -2.69
C ILE A 6 -1.92 16.97 -4.17
N LYS A 7 -1.25 17.68 -5.08
CA LYS A 7 -1.34 17.46 -6.52
C LYS A 7 -0.05 17.79 -7.23
N ASN A 8 0.28 16.98 -8.24
CA ASN A 8 1.41 17.19 -9.14
C ASN A 8 0.94 17.04 -10.58
N LYS A 9 1.04 18.10 -11.37
CA LYS A 9 0.73 18.11 -12.80
C LYS A 9 1.79 18.92 -13.55
N ASN A 10 2.66 18.25 -14.31
CA ASN A 10 3.63 18.89 -15.19
C ASN A 10 4.51 19.96 -14.48
N PHE A 11 5.08 19.64 -13.31
CA PHE A 11 5.88 20.56 -12.47
C PHE A 11 5.12 21.74 -11.84
N GLN A 12 3.82 21.79 -11.99
CA GLN A 12 2.92 22.61 -11.19
C GLN A 12 2.40 21.76 -10.02
N PHE A 13 2.51 22.30 -8.83
CA PHE A 13 2.13 21.61 -7.61
C PHE A 13 1.02 22.40 -6.91
N THR A 14 0.04 21.66 -6.36
CA THR A 14 -0.87 22.23 -5.39
C THR A 14 -0.47 21.70 -4.03
N VAL A 15 -0.33 22.59 -3.06
CA VAL A 15 -0.02 22.25 -1.67
C VAL A 15 -1.11 22.72 -0.74
N SER A 16 -1.25 22.07 0.41
CA SER A 16 -2.25 22.42 1.43
C SER A 16 -1.64 22.53 2.82
N ASP A 17 -2.13 23.49 3.60
CA ASP A 17 -1.88 23.61 5.05
C ASP A 17 -2.96 22.90 5.89
N GLY A 18 -3.91 22.22 5.23
CA GLY A 18 -5.06 21.56 5.83
C GLY A 18 -6.35 22.36 5.77
N GLN A 19 -6.29 23.68 5.58
CA GLN A 19 -7.44 24.59 5.41
C GLN A 19 -7.46 25.21 4.03
N ASN A 20 -6.31 25.71 3.58
CA ASN A 20 -6.15 26.40 2.31
C ASN A 20 -5.27 25.60 1.35
N THR A 21 -5.38 25.92 0.06
CA THR A 21 -4.54 25.38 -0.99
C THR A 21 -3.80 26.49 -1.71
N PHE A 22 -2.57 26.20 -2.14
CA PHE A 22 -1.69 27.15 -2.83
C PHE A 22 -1.10 26.47 -4.06
N GLU A 23 -1.16 27.19 -5.19
CA GLU A 23 -0.45 26.76 -6.39
C GLU A 23 1.02 27.22 -6.30
N CYS A 24 1.95 26.31 -6.64
CA CYS A 24 3.36 26.60 -6.57
C CYS A 24 4.15 25.85 -7.64
N MET A 25 5.38 26.30 -7.89
CA MET A 25 6.34 25.64 -8.76
C MET A 25 7.49 25.04 -7.94
N SER A 26 8.23 24.08 -8.51
CA SER A 26 9.49 23.61 -7.93
C SER A 26 10.68 24.14 -8.73
N ARG A 27 11.72 24.58 -8.03
CA ARG A 27 13.00 24.95 -8.63
C ARG A 27 13.84 23.74 -9.05
N ASN A 28 13.62 22.58 -8.41
CA ASN A 28 14.45 21.39 -8.64
C ASN A 28 14.00 20.62 -9.89
N LYS A 29 14.82 20.66 -10.93
CA LYS A 29 14.66 19.86 -12.16
C LYS A 29 15.32 18.48 -12.08
N ASN A 30 16.03 18.14 -11.00
CA ASN A 30 16.74 16.87 -10.87
C ASN A 30 15.80 15.73 -10.50
N LYS A 31 15.83 14.63 -11.26
CA LYS A 31 14.99 13.44 -11.03
C LYS A 31 15.19 12.79 -9.64
N LYS A 32 16.35 12.96 -9.00
CA LYS A 32 16.65 12.39 -7.67
C LYS A 32 15.88 13.07 -6.53
N ASP A 33 15.56 14.38 -6.70
CA ASP A 33 14.88 15.20 -5.71
C ASP A 33 13.47 15.58 -6.18
N ALA A 34 12.84 14.72 -7.00
CA ALA A 34 11.51 14.99 -7.52
C ALA A 34 10.50 15.14 -6.37
N VAL A 35 9.74 16.21 -6.42
CA VAL A 35 8.60 16.44 -5.51
C VAL A 35 7.52 15.42 -5.79
N LEU A 36 7.06 14.72 -4.75
CA LEU A 36 6.00 13.72 -4.83
C LEU A 36 4.74 14.23 -4.14
N CYS A 37 3.58 13.76 -4.58
CA CYS A 37 2.38 13.89 -3.77
C CYS A 37 2.61 13.23 -2.40
N GLY A 38 2.11 13.84 -1.32
CA GLY A 38 2.37 13.42 0.04
C GLY A 38 3.61 14.03 0.70
N ASP A 39 4.51 14.68 -0.06
CA ASP A 39 5.64 15.39 0.53
C ASP A 39 5.19 16.53 1.43
N PHE A 40 5.99 16.81 2.46
CA PHE A 40 5.88 18.02 3.26
C PHE A 40 6.90 19.05 2.76
N ALA A 41 6.39 20.16 2.26
CA ALA A 41 7.18 21.22 1.62
C ALA A 41 7.15 22.52 2.42
N GLU A 42 8.20 23.31 2.27
CA GLU A 42 8.24 24.71 2.68
C GLU A 42 8.15 25.60 1.42
N LEU A 43 7.39 26.69 1.55
CA LEU A 43 7.18 27.63 0.45
C LEU A 43 7.91 28.94 0.70
N THR A 44 8.42 29.53 -0.39
CA THR A 44 8.91 30.90 -0.43
C THR A 44 8.07 31.69 -1.43
N LEU A 45 7.61 32.88 -1.04
CA LEU A 45 6.94 33.81 -1.94
C LEU A 45 8.00 34.53 -2.78
N THR A 46 7.81 34.56 -4.09
CA THR A 46 8.63 35.27 -5.06
C THR A 46 7.77 36.25 -5.86
N GLU A 47 8.36 37.08 -6.69
CA GLU A 47 7.65 37.99 -7.61
C GLU A 47 6.71 37.24 -8.58
N HIS A 48 6.99 35.94 -8.83
CA HIS A 48 6.21 35.09 -9.74
C HIS A 48 5.28 34.09 -8.99
N GLY A 49 5.06 34.27 -7.68
CA GLY A 49 4.23 33.41 -6.86
C GLY A 49 5.01 32.48 -5.93
N TYR A 50 4.32 31.49 -5.38
CA TYR A 50 4.92 30.54 -4.43
C TYR A 50 5.83 29.52 -5.14
N VAL A 51 6.95 29.23 -4.49
CA VAL A 51 7.92 28.22 -4.96
C VAL A 51 8.25 27.29 -3.81
N ILE A 52 8.31 25.99 -4.08
CA ILE A 52 8.80 24.99 -3.13
C ILE A 52 10.32 25.24 -2.95
N SER A 53 10.70 25.64 -1.73
CA SER A 53 12.09 25.93 -1.36
C SER A 53 12.80 24.71 -0.78
N SER A 54 12.10 23.88 -0.03
CA SER A 54 12.64 22.65 0.58
C SER A 54 11.56 21.59 0.74
N ILE A 55 11.98 20.32 0.85
CA ILE A 55 11.15 19.17 1.17
C ILE A 55 11.70 18.54 2.44
N LYS A 56 10.83 18.24 3.40
CA LYS A 56 11.20 17.53 4.62
C LYS A 56 11.53 16.07 4.35
N GLY A 57 12.31 15.46 5.23
CA GLY A 57 12.63 14.03 5.16
C GLY A 57 11.37 13.17 5.07
N ARG A 58 11.34 12.24 4.13
CA ARG A 58 10.24 11.29 3.93
C ARG A 58 10.38 10.14 4.92
N LYS A 59 9.26 9.71 5.54
CA LYS A 59 9.23 8.47 6.32
C LYS A 59 9.26 7.23 5.44
N ASN A 60 8.61 7.31 4.28
CA ASN A 60 8.61 6.32 3.22
C ASN A 60 8.32 6.97 1.86
N SER A 61 8.57 6.24 0.78
CA SER A 61 8.17 6.64 -0.56
C SER A 61 7.93 5.42 -1.43
N LEU A 62 6.83 5.44 -2.18
CA LEU A 62 6.47 4.42 -3.16
C LEU A 62 6.94 4.86 -4.55
N ILE A 63 7.35 3.89 -5.38
CA ILE A 63 7.78 4.15 -6.76
C ILE A 63 6.58 4.12 -7.70
N ARG A 64 5.65 3.23 -7.43
CA ARG A 64 4.41 3.05 -8.19
C ARG A 64 3.27 2.71 -7.24
N PRO A 65 2.40 3.67 -6.98
CA PRO A 65 2.40 5.07 -7.43
C PRO A 65 3.55 5.89 -6.84
N ALA A 66 3.95 6.95 -7.53
CA ALA A 66 4.97 7.89 -7.02
C ALA A 66 4.35 8.80 -5.95
N ILE A 67 4.41 8.35 -4.69
CA ILE A 67 3.82 9.03 -3.54
C ILE A 67 4.72 8.87 -2.31
N ALA A 68 4.74 9.88 -1.44
CA ALA A 68 5.54 9.91 -0.22
C ALA A 68 4.69 10.00 1.04
N ASN A 69 5.27 9.60 2.18
CA ASN A 69 4.68 9.76 3.51
C ASN A 69 3.31 9.08 3.65
N VAL A 70 3.17 7.89 3.08
CA VAL A 70 1.96 7.06 3.23
C VAL A 70 1.91 6.49 4.64
N ASP A 71 0.77 6.65 5.31
CA ASP A 71 0.52 6.13 6.65
C ASP A 71 -0.07 4.73 6.59
N LYS A 72 -1.02 4.53 5.68
CA LYS A 72 -1.87 3.33 5.65
C LYS A 72 -2.15 2.88 4.21
N VAL A 73 -2.18 1.56 4.00
CA VAL A 73 -2.58 0.96 2.72
C VAL A 73 -3.85 0.14 2.92
N ILE A 74 -4.86 0.47 2.14
CA ILE A 74 -6.14 -0.23 2.09
C ILE A 74 -6.06 -1.26 0.96
N ILE A 75 -5.89 -2.54 1.33
CA ILE A 75 -5.85 -3.65 0.38
C ILE A 75 -7.29 -4.09 0.09
N VAL A 76 -7.78 -3.78 -1.10
CA VAL A 76 -9.14 -4.10 -1.52
C VAL A 76 -9.20 -5.48 -2.16
N ILE A 77 -10.13 -6.28 -1.69
CA ILE A 77 -10.47 -7.59 -2.22
C ILE A 77 -11.99 -7.71 -2.40
N SER A 78 -12.43 -8.74 -3.12
CA SER A 78 -13.85 -9.08 -3.28
C SER A 78 -14.00 -10.58 -3.53
N HIS A 79 -15.21 -11.13 -3.43
CA HIS A 79 -15.47 -12.49 -3.85
C HIS A 79 -15.26 -12.68 -5.36
N SER A 80 -15.71 -11.70 -6.15
CA SER A 80 -15.55 -11.67 -7.60
C SER A 80 -14.87 -10.37 -8.05
N PRO A 81 -13.65 -10.44 -8.63
CA PRO A 81 -12.82 -11.62 -8.88
C PRO A 81 -12.29 -12.27 -7.60
N SER A 82 -12.07 -13.58 -7.64
CA SER A 82 -11.51 -14.33 -6.51
C SER A 82 -10.18 -13.75 -6.02
N PRO A 83 -9.93 -13.66 -4.70
CA PRO A 83 -8.74 -13.07 -4.16
C PRO A 83 -7.46 -13.76 -4.60
N ASN A 84 -6.48 -13.01 -5.04
CA ASN A 84 -5.13 -13.48 -5.25
C ASN A 84 -4.35 -13.39 -3.93
N TYR A 85 -4.42 -14.42 -3.11
CA TYR A 85 -3.78 -14.47 -1.79
C TYR A 85 -2.26 -14.25 -1.85
N ALA A 86 -1.59 -14.73 -2.91
CA ALA A 86 -0.16 -14.50 -3.09
C ALA A 86 0.17 -13.01 -3.34
N LEU A 87 -0.70 -12.28 -4.04
CA LEU A 87 -0.57 -10.83 -4.20
C LEU A 87 -0.82 -10.11 -2.88
N ILE A 88 -1.85 -10.52 -2.13
CA ILE A 88 -2.19 -9.91 -0.83
C ILE A 88 -1.00 -10.06 0.14
N ASP A 89 -0.43 -11.26 0.25
CA ASP A 89 0.74 -11.51 1.12
C ASP A 89 1.92 -10.61 0.74
N LYS A 90 2.23 -10.46 -0.54
CA LYS A 90 3.28 -9.56 -1.03
C LYS A 90 3.01 -8.08 -0.70
N LEU A 91 1.76 -7.63 -0.83
CA LEU A 91 1.37 -6.27 -0.47
C LEU A 91 1.57 -6.03 1.02
N ILE A 92 1.11 -6.93 1.88
CA ILE A 92 1.27 -6.85 3.33
C ILE A 92 2.76 -6.75 3.71
N ILE A 93 3.61 -7.64 3.17
CA ILE A 93 5.05 -7.63 3.43
C ILE A 93 5.67 -6.28 3.06
N ASN A 94 5.35 -5.76 1.87
CA ASN A 94 5.91 -4.48 1.41
C ASN A 94 5.43 -3.29 2.25
N CYS A 95 4.17 -3.31 2.70
CA CYS A 95 3.62 -2.27 3.57
C CYS A 95 4.34 -2.28 4.92
N PHE A 96 4.44 -3.42 5.57
CA PHE A 96 5.10 -3.53 6.88
C PHE A 96 6.60 -3.23 6.82
N LYS A 97 7.27 -3.61 5.72
CA LYS A 97 8.67 -3.23 5.50
C LYS A 97 8.87 -1.72 5.49
N GLN A 98 7.91 -0.96 4.99
CA GLN A 98 7.97 0.49 4.92
C GLN A 98 7.32 1.21 6.11
N GLY A 99 6.92 0.46 7.14
CA GLY A 99 6.30 1.02 8.35
C GLY A 99 4.89 1.57 8.12
N MET A 100 4.16 1.05 7.12
CA MET A 100 2.77 1.41 6.85
C MET A 100 1.81 0.44 7.52
N GLU A 101 0.69 0.96 8.00
CA GLU A 101 -0.44 0.14 8.44
C GLU A 101 -1.17 -0.49 7.25
N VAL A 102 -1.84 -1.62 7.50
CA VAL A 102 -2.59 -2.36 6.48
C VAL A 102 -4.01 -2.61 6.95
N VAL A 103 -4.98 -2.10 6.18
CA VAL A 103 -6.41 -2.44 6.33
C VAL A 103 -6.80 -3.35 5.18
N LEU A 104 -7.39 -4.51 5.47
CA LEU A 104 -8.00 -5.38 4.47
C LEU A 104 -9.46 -4.97 4.27
N CYS A 105 -9.78 -4.43 3.10
CA CYS A 105 -11.10 -3.98 2.75
C CYS A 105 -11.81 -5.01 1.84
N VAL A 106 -12.81 -5.69 2.38
CA VAL A 106 -13.68 -6.61 1.64
C VAL A 106 -14.79 -5.80 1.00
N ASN A 107 -14.66 -5.53 -0.29
CA ASN A 107 -15.67 -4.80 -1.06
C ASN A 107 -16.67 -5.77 -1.72
N LYS A 108 -17.83 -5.27 -2.11
CA LYS A 108 -18.96 -6.02 -2.66
C LYS A 108 -19.53 -7.03 -1.64
N CYS A 109 -19.61 -6.64 -0.37
CA CYS A 109 -20.15 -7.49 0.68
C CYS A 109 -21.67 -7.78 0.50
N ASP A 110 -22.31 -7.13 -0.46
CA ASP A 110 -23.64 -7.45 -0.99
C ASP A 110 -23.70 -8.75 -1.81
N GLU A 111 -22.53 -9.25 -2.20
CA GLU A 111 -22.34 -10.56 -2.86
C GLU A 111 -21.87 -11.61 -1.82
N ALA A 112 -21.39 -12.78 -2.29
CA ALA A 112 -20.74 -13.75 -1.42
C ALA A 112 -19.41 -13.19 -0.87
N LEU A 113 -19.06 -13.54 0.37
CA LEU A 113 -17.80 -13.13 0.98
C LEU A 113 -16.67 -14.12 0.65
N PRO A 114 -15.44 -13.62 0.39
CA PRO A 114 -14.27 -14.49 0.29
C PRO A 114 -13.86 -15.00 1.67
N ASP A 115 -13.18 -16.15 1.73
CA ASP A 115 -12.53 -16.58 2.95
C ASP A 115 -11.30 -15.72 3.25
N ILE A 116 -11.33 -15.00 4.36
CA ILE A 116 -10.26 -14.14 4.85
C ILE A 116 -9.74 -14.54 6.22
N SER A 117 -10.12 -15.72 6.70
CA SER A 117 -9.78 -16.21 8.05
C SER A 117 -8.28 -16.15 8.31
N CYS A 118 -7.47 -16.41 7.27
CA CYS A 118 -6.00 -16.35 7.34
C CYS A 118 -5.40 -14.94 7.53
N TYR A 119 -6.20 -13.87 7.48
CA TYR A 119 -5.70 -12.51 7.61
C TYR A 119 -6.09 -11.77 8.89
N LYS A 120 -6.95 -12.37 9.74
CA LYS A 120 -7.44 -11.71 10.98
C LYS A 120 -6.31 -11.17 11.85
N ASP A 121 -5.25 -11.97 12.06
CA ASP A 121 -4.09 -11.61 12.88
C ASP A 121 -2.91 -11.10 12.04
N ALA A 122 -3.08 -10.99 10.73
CA ALA A 122 -2.02 -10.65 9.79
C ALA A 122 -2.02 -9.18 9.37
N VAL A 123 -3.11 -8.45 9.59
CA VAL A 123 -3.30 -7.03 9.23
C VAL A 123 -3.72 -6.21 10.44
N ASP A 124 -3.74 -4.88 10.31
CA ASP A 124 -4.13 -3.99 11.41
C ASP A 124 -5.64 -3.97 11.63
N ASP A 125 -6.43 -4.04 10.53
CA ASP A 125 -7.88 -4.03 10.60
C ASP A 125 -8.50 -4.70 9.38
N VAL A 126 -9.79 -5.10 9.50
CA VAL A 126 -10.58 -5.68 8.42
C VAL A 126 -11.94 -4.99 8.39
N VAL A 127 -12.30 -4.43 7.23
CA VAL A 127 -13.59 -3.77 7.03
C VAL A 127 -14.39 -4.38 5.89
N PHE A 128 -15.71 -4.36 6.00
CA PHE A 128 -16.63 -4.89 5.02
C PHE A 128 -17.49 -3.77 4.45
N VAL A 129 -17.48 -3.62 3.13
CA VAL A 129 -18.12 -2.48 2.46
C VAL A 129 -18.82 -2.89 1.17
N SER A 130 -19.75 -2.05 0.72
CA SER A 130 -20.34 -2.14 -0.61
C SER A 130 -20.34 -0.77 -1.27
N ALA A 131 -19.37 -0.53 -2.16
CA ALA A 131 -19.32 0.70 -2.95
C ALA A 131 -20.58 0.91 -3.79
N LYS A 132 -21.23 -0.16 -4.23
CA LYS A 132 -22.46 -0.14 -5.05
C LYS A 132 -23.64 0.50 -4.32
N TYR A 133 -23.77 0.25 -3.04
CA TYR A 133 -24.88 0.77 -2.21
C TYR A 133 -24.47 1.97 -1.34
N GLY A 134 -23.23 2.46 -1.47
CA GLY A 134 -22.72 3.56 -0.65
C GLY A 134 -22.46 3.19 0.81
N ASP A 135 -22.46 1.89 1.13
CA ASP A 135 -22.12 1.40 2.46
C ASP A 135 -20.60 1.35 2.61
N VAL A 136 -20.03 2.50 2.97
CA VAL A 136 -18.57 2.73 3.06
C VAL A 136 -18.16 3.34 4.39
N LYS A 137 -19.08 3.42 5.37
CA LYS A 137 -18.83 4.11 6.64
C LYS A 137 -17.66 3.50 7.40
N GLU A 138 -17.62 2.18 7.56
CA GLU A 138 -16.52 1.50 8.24
C GLU A 138 -15.17 1.84 7.61
N LEU A 139 -15.09 1.89 6.27
CA LEU A 139 -13.88 2.27 5.57
C LEU A 139 -13.49 3.73 5.85
N VAL A 140 -14.46 4.66 5.83
CA VAL A 140 -14.19 6.08 6.11
C VAL A 140 -13.68 6.27 7.54
N ASP A 141 -14.20 5.52 8.49
CA ASP A 141 -13.80 5.58 9.90
C ASP A 141 -12.33 5.09 10.11
N THR A 142 -11.77 4.28 9.21
CA THR A 142 -10.36 3.86 9.25
C THR A 142 -9.40 4.85 8.60
N ILE A 143 -9.89 5.86 7.87
CA ILE A 143 -9.03 6.80 7.13
C ILE A 143 -8.42 7.82 8.08
N GLU A 144 -7.16 7.60 8.40
CA GLU A 144 -6.30 8.50 9.17
C GLU A 144 -4.96 8.68 8.45
N GLY A 145 -4.37 9.88 8.57
CA GLY A 145 -3.14 10.19 7.84
C GLY A 145 -3.33 10.15 6.32
N LEU A 146 -2.36 9.64 5.59
CA LEU A 146 -2.42 9.47 4.14
C LEU A 146 -2.62 7.99 3.79
N CYS A 147 -3.77 7.66 3.21
CA CYS A 147 -4.14 6.32 2.80
C CYS A 147 -4.00 6.13 1.28
N CYS A 148 -3.53 4.95 0.86
CA CYS A 148 -3.49 4.51 -0.54
C CYS A 148 -4.29 3.23 -0.71
N PHE A 149 -4.90 3.04 -1.90
CA PHE A 149 -5.63 1.83 -2.25
C PHE A 149 -4.77 0.87 -3.08
N ALA A 150 -4.71 -0.38 -2.67
CA ALA A 150 -4.01 -1.47 -3.33
C ALA A 150 -4.94 -2.66 -3.62
N GLY A 151 -4.51 -3.61 -4.43
CA GLY A 151 -5.25 -4.83 -4.74
C GLY A 151 -5.42 -5.08 -6.23
N GLN A 152 -5.92 -6.27 -6.58
CA GLN A 152 -6.05 -6.70 -7.97
C GLN A 152 -7.05 -5.85 -8.76
N SER A 153 -7.05 -6.00 -10.09
CA SER A 153 -8.01 -5.31 -10.96
C SER A 153 -9.44 -5.80 -10.70
N ALA A 154 -10.43 -4.94 -10.97
CA ALA A 154 -11.86 -5.23 -10.89
C ALA A 154 -12.46 -5.54 -9.49
N VAL A 155 -11.69 -5.38 -8.40
CA VAL A 155 -12.22 -5.48 -7.02
C VAL A 155 -13.02 -4.25 -6.57
N GLY A 156 -13.03 -3.18 -7.38
CA GLY A 156 -13.84 -1.97 -7.11
C GLY A 156 -13.10 -0.83 -6.43
N LYS A 157 -11.74 -0.74 -6.52
CA LYS A 157 -10.96 0.38 -5.94
C LYS A 157 -11.48 1.75 -6.37
N THR A 158 -11.63 1.98 -7.69
CA THR A 158 -12.16 3.24 -8.23
C THR A 158 -13.57 3.54 -7.74
N SER A 159 -14.43 2.51 -7.66
CA SER A 159 -15.79 2.68 -7.13
C SER A 159 -15.79 3.11 -5.66
N LEU A 160 -14.88 2.53 -4.84
CA LEU A 160 -14.71 2.92 -3.44
C LEU A 160 -14.18 4.36 -3.33
N ILE A 161 -13.14 4.72 -4.10
CA ILE A 161 -12.60 6.09 -4.11
C ILE A 161 -13.72 7.08 -4.48
N ASN A 162 -14.50 6.80 -5.52
CA ASN A 162 -15.64 7.63 -5.92
C ASN A 162 -16.67 7.76 -4.78
N ALA A 163 -17.04 6.66 -4.15
CA ALA A 163 -18.03 6.64 -3.08
C ALA A 163 -17.61 7.46 -1.86
N ILE A 164 -16.32 7.36 -1.44
CA ILE A 164 -15.82 8.08 -0.25
C ILE A 164 -15.42 9.52 -0.53
N THR A 165 -15.13 9.89 -1.80
CA THR A 165 -14.74 11.26 -2.19
C THR A 165 -15.88 12.06 -2.81
N GLY A 166 -17.02 11.44 -3.11
CA GLY A 166 -18.14 12.06 -3.83
C GLY A 166 -17.85 12.34 -5.31
N ARG A 167 -16.84 11.71 -5.90
CA ARG A 167 -16.44 11.90 -7.31
C ARG A 167 -17.20 10.93 -8.23
N ASN A 168 -17.26 11.28 -9.51
CA ASN A 168 -17.86 10.46 -10.56
C ASN A 168 -16.83 10.12 -11.65
N GLU A 169 -15.69 9.55 -11.27
CA GLU A 169 -14.74 9.05 -12.28
C GLU A 169 -15.28 7.79 -12.96
N LYS A 170 -15.07 7.70 -14.28
CA LYS A 170 -15.54 6.53 -15.04
C LYS A 170 -14.79 5.27 -14.60
N VAL A 171 -15.53 4.31 -14.09
CA VAL A 171 -15.04 2.99 -13.74
C VAL A 171 -14.59 2.29 -15.04
N GLY A 172 -13.29 1.97 -15.15
CA GLY A 172 -12.74 1.26 -16.33
C GLY A 172 -11.66 1.99 -17.11
N ASP A 173 -11.54 3.31 -17.03
CA ASP A 173 -10.50 4.04 -17.77
C ASP A 173 -9.09 3.83 -17.20
N LEU A 174 -8.96 3.56 -15.90
CA LEU A 174 -7.67 3.28 -15.25
C LEU A 174 -7.04 1.95 -15.68
N SER A 175 -7.82 0.94 -16.07
CA SER A 175 -7.30 -0.36 -16.52
C SER A 175 -6.75 -0.35 -17.96
N ARG A 176 -7.08 0.65 -18.77
CA ARG A 176 -6.56 0.82 -20.14
C ARG A 176 -5.21 1.53 -20.18
N ILE A 177 -4.86 2.28 -19.14
CA ILE A 177 -3.60 3.04 -19.05
C ILE A 177 -2.40 2.11 -18.75
N GLU A 178 -2.62 0.91 -18.22
CA GLU A 178 -1.56 -0.04 -17.87
C GLU A 178 -0.83 -0.69 -19.06
N ARG A 179 -1.29 -0.53 -20.32
CA ARG A 179 -0.74 -1.24 -21.50
C ARG A 179 -0.04 -0.38 -22.54
N GLY A 180 0.59 0.71 -22.18
CA GLY A 180 1.53 1.36 -23.10
C GLY A 180 1.22 2.81 -23.43
N LYS A 181 2.01 3.64 -22.89
CA LYS A 181 2.62 4.91 -23.23
C LYS A 181 2.84 5.72 -21.95
N ASN A 182 4.00 6.38 -21.86
CA ASN A 182 4.35 7.35 -20.81
C ASN A 182 3.32 8.50 -20.76
N THR A 183 2.13 8.25 -20.19
CA THR A 183 1.20 9.31 -19.84
C THR A 183 1.56 9.75 -18.44
N THR A 184 1.86 11.02 -18.28
CA THR A 184 2.11 11.73 -17.03
C THR A 184 0.95 11.44 -16.08
N THR A 185 1.13 10.47 -15.18
CA THR A 185 0.10 10.06 -14.24
C THR A 185 -0.02 11.16 -13.20
N THR A 186 -1.10 11.91 -13.22
CA THR A 186 -1.40 12.91 -12.20
C THR A 186 -1.79 12.17 -10.94
N SER A 187 -0.97 12.25 -9.90
CA SER A 187 -1.36 11.79 -8.56
C SER A 187 -2.07 12.94 -7.86
N GLU A 188 -3.17 12.64 -7.22
CA GLU A 188 -3.98 13.62 -6.48
C GLU A 188 -4.40 13.05 -5.13
N ILE A 189 -4.41 13.89 -4.09
CA ILE A 189 -4.75 13.52 -2.72
C ILE A 189 -6.01 14.29 -2.32
N PHE A 190 -6.99 13.58 -1.77
CA PHE A 190 -8.28 14.13 -1.35
C PHE A 190 -8.44 14.00 0.16
N ARG A 191 -9.04 15.00 0.78
CA ARG A 191 -9.44 14.91 2.18
C ARG A 191 -10.70 14.05 2.30
N VAL A 192 -10.66 13.05 3.20
CA VAL A 192 -11.77 12.15 3.51
C VAL A 192 -11.79 11.93 5.02
N GLY A 193 -12.87 12.22 5.69
CA GLY A 193 -12.95 12.11 7.14
C GLY A 193 -11.83 12.90 7.85
N ASN A 194 -11.10 12.22 8.70
CA ASN A 194 -9.97 12.78 9.46
C ASN A 194 -8.61 12.67 8.74
N GLY A 195 -8.57 12.05 7.56
CA GLY A 195 -7.34 11.81 6.82
C GLY A 195 -7.42 12.24 5.36
N TYR A 196 -6.58 11.59 4.58
CA TYR A 196 -6.41 11.82 3.15
C TYR A 196 -6.37 10.50 2.39
N VAL A 197 -6.89 10.51 1.18
CA VAL A 197 -6.83 9.39 0.24
C VAL A 197 -6.09 9.82 -1.00
N ALA A 198 -5.12 9.03 -1.41
CA ALA A 198 -4.44 9.22 -2.68
C ALA A 198 -5.14 8.41 -3.78
N ASP A 199 -5.59 9.12 -4.82
CA ASP A 199 -5.99 8.48 -6.06
C ASP A 199 -4.76 8.24 -6.91
N THR A 200 -4.32 7.00 -6.94
CA THR A 200 -3.07 6.62 -7.59
C THR A 200 -3.25 5.30 -8.32
N PRO A 201 -3.24 5.31 -9.66
CA PRO A 201 -3.29 4.08 -10.44
C PRO A 201 -2.02 3.25 -10.24
N GLY A 202 -2.14 1.93 -10.19
CA GLY A 202 -1.01 1.03 -10.37
C GLY A 202 -0.40 0.40 -9.11
N PHE A 203 -1.07 0.39 -7.94
CA PHE A 203 -0.60 -0.33 -6.74
C PHE A 203 -0.82 -1.86 -6.83
N SER A 204 -0.72 -2.43 -8.03
CA SER A 204 -1.05 -3.85 -8.25
C SER A 204 0.16 -4.78 -8.43
N LEU A 205 1.38 -4.25 -8.56
CA LEU A 205 2.55 -5.04 -8.92
C LEU A 205 3.78 -4.63 -8.09
N LEU A 206 3.84 -5.10 -6.86
CA LEU A 206 5.07 -5.04 -6.06
C LEU A 206 5.61 -6.45 -5.86
N ASP A 207 6.77 -6.72 -6.43
CA ASP A 207 7.54 -7.87 -6.04
C ASP A 207 8.31 -7.58 -4.73
N VAL A 208 8.45 -8.60 -3.89
CA VAL A 208 9.18 -8.52 -2.60
C VAL A 208 10.68 -8.66 -2.89
N PHE A 209 11.31 -7.64 -3.51
CA PHE A 209 12.66 -7.80 -4.05
C PHE A 209 13.81 -7.37 -3.15
N ASP A 210 13.54 -6.65 -2.07
CA ASP A 210 14.59 -6.01 -1.29
C ASP A 210 14.54 -6.39 0.19
N ILE A 211 14.25 -7.68 0.44
CA ILE A 211 14.21 -8.29 1.76
C ILE A 211 15.12 -9.50 1.76
N LYS A 212 15.93 -9.67 2.81
CA LYS A 212 16.65 -10.93 3.01
C LYS A 212 15.67 -12.03 3.41
N ALA A 213 15.93 -13.27 2.94
CA ALA A 213 15.06 -14.40 3.23
C ALA A 213 14.83 -14.57 4.75
N GLU A 214 15.89 -14.41 5.54
CA GLU A 214 15.87 -14.55 7.00
C GLU A 214 15.04 -13.47 7.71
N GLU A 215 14.82 -12.31 7.05
CA GLU A 215 14.05 -11.21 7.57
C GLU A 215 12.55 -11.35 7.27
N LEU A 216 12.15 -12.22 6.33
CA LEU A 216 10.78 -12.39 5.87
C LEU A 216 9.81 -12.63 7.03
N LYS A 217 10.20 -13.46 8.01
CA LYS A 217 9.40 -13.77 9.20
C LYS A 217 8.95 -12.53 9.99
N ASN A 218 9.72 -11.44 9.92
CA ASN A 218 9.42 -10.21 10.65
C ASN A 218 8.17 -9.49 10.14
N TYR A 219 7.74 -9.80 8.92
CA TYR A 219 6.58 -9.22 8.25
C TYR A 219 5.32 -10.11 8.30
N TYR A 220 5.40 -11.26 9.02
CA TYR A 220 4.28 -12.15 9.30
C TYR A 220 3.90 -12.01 10.77
N ARG A 221 2.92 -11.14 11.08
CA ARG A 221 2.50 -10.84 12.45
C ARG A 221 1.89 -12.05 13.15
N ASP A 222 1.13 -12.84 12.43
CA ASP A 222 0.52 -14.09 12.88
C ASP A 222 1.56 -15.15 13.30
N PHE A 223 2.81 -15.05 12.81
CA PHE A 223 3.92 -15.94 13.20
C PHE A 223 4.62 -15.49 14.49
N LYS A 224 4.64 -14.18 14.78
CA LYS A 224 5.37 -13.60 15.92
C LYS A 224 4.88 -14.08 17.28
N LEU A 225 3.63 -14.52 17.37
CA LEU A 225 3.02 -15.00 18.60
C LEU A 225 3.42 -16.45 18.93
N ARG A 226 4.34 -17.05 18.18
CA ARG A 226 4.75 -18.47 18.30
C ARG A 226 6.19 -18.56 18.73
N GLU A 227 6.41 -19.21 19.87
CA GLU A 227 7.76 -19.45 20.38
C GLU A 227 8.39 -20.64 19.66
N CYS A 228 9.62 -20.46 19.17
CA CYS A 228 10.43 -21.52 18.57
C CYS A 228 11.63 -21.83 19.47
N TYR A 229 12.08 -23.07 19.44
CA TYR A 229 13.28 -23.46 20.19
C TYR A 229 14.52 -22.66 19.75
N PHE A 230 14.68 -22.41 18.45
CA PHE A 230 15.80 -21.65 17.91
C PHE A 230 15.45 -20.18 17.72
N GLY A 231 16.18 -19.25 18.33
CA GLY A 231 15.95 -17.81 18.22
C GLY A 231 16.07 -17.24 16.79
N ASN A 232 16.85 -17.91 15.92
CA ASN A 232 17.00 -17.53 14.51
C ASN A 232 16.12 -18.38 13.56
N CYS A 233 15.13 -19.10 14.08
CA CYS A 233 14.23 -19.95 13.31
C CYS A 233 13.64 -19.19 12.11
N THR A 234 13.74 -19.78 10.93
CA THR A 234 13.14 -19.23 9.70
C THR A 234 11.77 -19.82 9.39
N HIS A 235 11.32 -20.76 10.23
CA HIS A 235 10.05 -21.50 10.14
C HIS A 235 9.93 -22.39 8.89
N VAL A 236 11.04 -22.75 8.24
CA VAL A 236 11.04 -23.57 7.01
C VAL A 236 11.59 -24.96 7.27
N GLY A 237 12.84 -25.08 7.69
CA GLY A 237 13.54 -26.35 7.82
C GLY A 237 13.83 -26.79 9.26
N GLU A 238 13.72 -25.89 10.23
CA GLU A 238 14.11 -26.15 11.61
C GLU A 238 13.15 -27.11 12.31
N PRO A 239 13.67 -28.06 13.14
CA PRO A 239 12.84 -28.82 14.06
C PRO A 239 12.32 -27.92 15.19
N ASP A 240 11.37 -28.39 15.97
CA ASP A 240 10.81 -27.70 17.16
C ASP A 240 10.41 -26.26 16.89
N CYS A 241 9.65 -26.07 15.81
CA CYS A 241 9.19 -24.77 15.32
C CYS A 241 7.75 -24.50 15.70
N GLY A 242 7.51 -23.58 16.65
CA GLY A 242 6.16 -23.23 17.10
C GLY A 242 5.22 -22.74 16.00
N VAL A 243 5.73 -22.18 14.89
CA VAL A 243 4.91 -21.84 13.72
C VAL A 243 4.43 -23.10 12.99
N LYS A 244 5.29 -24.09 12.77
CA LYS A 244 4.90 -25.36 12.13
C LYS A 244 3.88 -26.11 12.98
N ASP A 245 4.10 -26.16 14.30
CA ASP A 245 3.17 -26.78 15.24
C ASP A 245 1.80 -26.08 15.24
N ALA A 246 1.79 -24.75 15.14
CA ALA A 246 0.56 -23.97 15.02
C ALA A 246 -0.17 -24.23 13.69
N VAL A 247 0.55 -24.46 12.60
CA VAL A 247 -0.05 -24.89 11.32
C VAL A 247 -0.66 -26.28 11.43
N GLU A 248 0.03 -27.22 12.09
CA GLU A 248 -0.50 -28.60 12.31
C GLU A 248 -1.77 -28.60 13.18
N ARG A 249 -1.84 -27.69 14.17
CA ARG A 249 -3.05 -27.51 15.00
C ARG A 249 -4.15 -26.70 14.33
N GLY A 250 -3.93 -26.15 13.11
CA GLY A 250 -4.88 -25.31 12.40
C GLY A 250 -5.04 -23.89 12.98
N GLU A 251 -4.13 -23.44 13.84
CA GLU A 251 -4.10 -22.08 14.40
C GLU A 251 -3.53 -21.06 13.40
N ILE A 252 -2.68 -21.53 12.49
CA ILE A 252 -2.20 -20.78 11.33
C ILE A 252 -2.70 -21.48 10.07
N ASP A 253 -3.23 -20.71 9.13
CA ASP A 253 -3.70 -21.24 7.84
C ASP A 253 -2.57 -21.90 7.05
N LYS A 254 -2.79 -23.15 6.65
CA LYS A 254 -1.81 -23.92 5.89
C LYS A 254 -1.48 -23.29 4.54
N GLY A 255 -2.47 -22.71 3.86
CA GLY A 255 -2.27 -22.05 2.57
C GLY A 255 -1.39 -20.82 2.69
N ARG A 256 -1.60 -20.01 3.75
CA ARG A 256 -0.75 -18.85 4.06
C ARG A 256 0.68 -19.27 4.40
N TYR A 257 0.84 -20.32 5.19
CA TYR A 257 2.17 -20.86 5.49
C TYR A 257 2.91 -21.39 4.24
N LEU A 258 2.20 -22.07 3.34
CA LEU A 258 2.79 -22.54 2.08
C LEU A 258 3.24 -21.37 1.17
N ARG A 259 2.48 -20.28 1.14
CA ARG A 259 2.86 -19.06 0.41
C ARG A 259 4.07 -18.36 1.05
N TYR A 260 4.20 -18.40 2.39
CA TYR A 260 5.40 -17.96 3.09
C TYR A 260 6.65 -18.73 2.63
N ILE A 261 6.56 -20.08 2.60
CA ILE A 261 7.66 -20.95 2.13
C ILE A 261 8.04 -20.62 0.68
N ASP A 262 7.06 -20.40 -0.21
CA ASP A 262 7.32 -20.06 -1.61
C ASP A 262 8.07 -18.73 -1.72
N ILE A 263 7.65 -17.70 -0.99
CA ILE A 263 8.33 -16.39 -0.97
C ILE A 263 9.74 -16.54 -0.39
N TYR A 264 9.89 -17.23 0.74
CA TYR A 264 11.19 -17.47 1.37
C TYR A 264 12.17 -18.15 0.40
N THR A 265 11.72 -19.21 -0.28
CA THR A 265 12.53 -19.97 -1.23
C THR A 265 12.97 -19.10 -2.41
N LYS A 266 12.07 -18.25 -2.94
CA LYS A 266 12.40 -17.31 -4.01
C LYS A 266 13.47 -16.31 -3.58
N LEU A 267 13.32 -15.71 -2.41
CA LEU A 267 14.29 -14.77 -1.84
C LEU A 267 15.66 -15.44 -1.62
N LYS A 268 15.68 -16.66 -1.07
CA LYS A 268 16.92 -17.42 -0.84
C LYS A 268 17.65 -17.73 -2.15
N ASN A 269 16.91 -18.13 -3.18
CA ASN A 269 17.47 -18.40 -4.50
C ASN A 269 18.04 -17.13 -5.16
N GLN A 270 17.41 -15.97 -4.97
CA GLN A 270 17.93 -14.70 -5.46
C GLN A 270 19.23 -14.30 -4.76
N GLN A 271 19.31 -14.44 -3.42
CA GLN A 271 20.52 -14.19 -2.65
C GLN A 271 21.67 -15.06 -3.13
N ASN A 272 21.43 -16.35 -3.34
CA ASN A 272 22.45 -17.28 -3.80
C ASN A 272 22.97 -16.96 -5.22
N LYS A 273 22.10 -16.47 -6.12
CA LYS A 273 22.53 -16.02 -7.47
C LYS A 273 23.42 -14.78 -7.40
N ASN A 274 23.05 -13.80 -6.55
CA ASN A 274 23.84 -12.58 -6.36
C ASN A 274 25.21 -12.85 -5.73
N PHE A 275 25.35 -13.91 -4.95
CA PHE A 275 26.63 -14.35 -4.37
C PHE A 275 27.55 -15.06 -5.38
N ARG A 276 26.99 -15.75 -6.39
CA ARG A 276 27.74 -16.48 -7.43
C ARG A 276 28.13 -15.61 -8.63
N GLY A 277 27.54 -14.41 -8.74
CA GLY A 277 27.81 -13.46 -9.83
C GLY A 277 28.78 -12.34 -9.48
N LYS A 278 29.39 -12.40 -8.29
CA LYS A 278 30.52 -11.59 -7.84
C LYS A 278 31.77 -12.46 -7.78
#